data_16876acf84d54835c65cb32aed426efe
#
_entry.id   16876acf84d54835c65cb32aed426efe
#
_cell.length_a   1.000
_cell.length_b   1.000
_cell.length_c   1.000
_cell.angle_alpha   90.00
_cell.angle_beta   90.00
_cell.angle_gamma   90.00
#
_symmetry.space_group_name_H-M   'P 1'
#
loop_
_entity.id
_entity.type
_entity.pdbx_description
1 polymer ?
#
loop_
_entity_poly.entity_id
_entity_poly.type
_entity_poly.pdbx_seq_one_letter_code
_entity_poly.pdbx_strand_id
1 'polypeptide(L)'
;MSDYTAKQINEMEAAFGGGLKKARAELGVESFGMQVIDLPPNYPDYPEHDHASDGQEEVYSVMRGSGELDVEGERIALNPDVLVRVGPGVKRKIYPGAEGLRLLALGGTPGSAYQIAEFTQLSGETS
;
A
#
# COMPACT_ATOMS: atom_id res chain seq x y z
N MET A 1 -9.97 26.73 -13.52
CA MET A 1 -10.08 25.30 -13.29
C MET A 1 -9.40 24.90 -12.00
N SER A 2 -10.08 24.13 -11.21
CA SER A 2 -9.51 23.63 -9.96
C SER A 2 -8.68 22.37 -10.24
N ASP A 3 -7.55 22.26 -9.56
CA ASP A 3 -6.67 21.10 -9.70
C ASP A 3 -7.01 20.08 -8.61
N TYR A 4 -7.88 19.12 -8.95
CA TYR A 4 -8.19 18.02 -8.04
C TYR A 4 -8.63 16.79 -8.82
N THR A 5 -8.53 15.64 -8.18
CA THR A 5 -9.00 14.36 -8.72
C THR A 5 -9.71 13.59 -7.60
N ALA A 6 -10.90 13.07 -7.91
CA ALA A 6 -11.66 12.25 -6.99
C ALA A 6 -12.14 11.01 -7.74
N LYS A 7 -11.88 9.83 -7.18
CA LYS A 7 -12.25 8.57 -7.83
C LYS A 7 -12.75 7.54 -6.82
N GLN A 8 -13.62 6.67 -7.28
CA GLN A 8 -14.09 5.53 -6.48
C GLN A 8 -12.99 4.47 -6.43
N ILE A 9 -12.63 4.03 -5.25
CA ILE A 9 -11.56 3.05 -5.09
C ILE A 9 -11.85 1.77 -5.87
N ASN A 10 -13.09 1.29 -5.83
CA ASN A 10 -13.43 0.02 -6.48
C ASN A 10 -13.43 0.10 -8.00
N GLU A 11 -13.33 1.29 -8.57
CA GLU A 11 -13.23 1.48 -10.01
C GLU A 11 -11.79 1.70 -10.48
N MET A 12 -10.84 1.77 -9.55
CA MET A 12 -9.44 1.97 -9.89
C MET A 12 -8.84 0.73 -10.55
N GLU A 13 -7.93 0.97 -11.49
CA GLU A 13 -7.13 -0.12 -12.06
C GLU A 13 -6.35 -0.83 -10.97
N ALA A 14 -6.31 -2.16 -11.04
CA ALA A 14 -5.67 -2.96 -10.01
C ALA A 14 -4.68 -3.96 -10.61
N ALA A 15 -3.69 -4.34 -9.82
CA ALA A 15 -2.75 -5.41 -10.12
C ALA A 15 -2.99 -6.58 -9.16
N PHE A 16 -2.38 -7.71 -9.45
CA PHE A 16 -2.40 -8.90 -8.58
C PHE A 16 -3.82 -9.38 -8.27
N GLY A 17 -4.66 -9.48 -9.31
CA GLY A 17 -6.02 -9.99 -9.14
C GLY A 17 -6.96 -9.10 -8.34
N GLY A 18 -6.66 -7.81 -8.28
CA GLY A 18 -7.47 -6.84 -7.53
C GLY A 18 -6.91 -6.51 -6.16
N GLY A 19 -5.84 -7.17 -5.75
CA GLY A 19 -5.26 -6.97 -4.42
C GLY A 19 -4.54 -5.65 -4.23
N LEU A 20 -4.07 -5.02 -5.31
CA LEU A 20 -3.38 -3.73 -5.21
C LEU A 20 -4.03 -2.76 -6.18
N LYS A 21 -4.72 -1.76 -5.66
CA LYS A 21 -5.34 -0.70 -6.46
C LYS A 21 -4.35 0.45 -6.59
N LYS A 22 -4.17 0.90 -7.84
CA LYS A 22 -3.14 1.88 -8.20
C LYS A 22 -3.58 3.30 -7.89
N ALA A 23 -3.80 3.57 -6.61
CA ALA A 23 -4.40 4.83 -6.15
C ALA A 23 -3.54 6.04 -6.50
N ARG A 24 -2.22 5.94 -6.32
CA ARG A 24 -1.33 7.04 -6.68
C ARG A 24 -1.51 7.45 -8.14
N ALA A 25 -1.46 6.48 -9.04
CA ALA A 25 -1.55 6.75 -10.47
C ALA A 25 -2.93 7.25 -10.87
N GLU A 26 -3.98 6.65 -10.31
CA GLU A 26 -5.36 7.06 -10.59
C GLU A 26 -5.62 8.51 -10.17
N LEU A 27 -5.08 8.93 -9.03
CA LEU A 27 -5.24 10.31 -8.56
C LEU A 27 -4.23 11.27 -9.18
N GLY A 28 -3.15 10.76 -9.77
CA GLY A 28 -2.11 11.61 -10.35
C GLY A 28 -1.14 12.20 -9.33
N VAL A 29 -0.99 11.54 -8.17
CA VAL A 29 -0.05 11.98 -7.14
C VAL A 29 1.38 11.68 -7.58
N GLU A 30 2.28 12.65 -7.46
CA GLU A 30 3.67 12.49 -7.86
C GLU A 30 4.65 12.52 -6.67
N SER A 31 4.23 13.06 -5.54
CA SER A 31 5.12 13.36 -4.42
C SER A 31 5.40 12.18 -3.51
N PHE A 32 4.54 11.15 -3.51
CA PHE A 32 4.68 9.99 -2.65
C PHE A 32 3.95 8.80 -3.23
N GLY A 33 4.30 7.61 -2.76
CA GLY A 33 3.60 6.39 -3.12
C GLY A 33 2.31 6.24 -2.33
N MET A 34 1.26 5.72 -2.99
CA MET A 34 -0.03 5.56 -2.35
C MET A 34 -0.77 4.45 -3.06
N GLN A 35 -1.08 3.38 -2.34
CA GLN A 35 -1.82 2.26 -2.91
C GLN A 35 -2.90 1.82 -1.93
N VAL A 36 -3.99 1.29 -2.46
CA VAL A 36 -4.99 0.61 -1.65
C VAL A 36 -4.80 -0.89 -1.83
N ILE A 37 -4.59 -1.58 -0.72
CA ILE A 37 -4.37 -3.03 -0.71
C ILE A 37 -5.63 -3.69 -0.19
N ASP A 38 -6.22 -4.57 -1.01
CA ASP A 38 -7.41 -5.35 -0.66
C ASP A 38 -7.02 -6.81 -0.56
N LEU A 39 -7.15 -7.38 0.62
CA LEU A 39 -6.83 -8.79 0.86
C LEU A 39 -8.08 -9.53 1.33
N PRO A 40 -8.38 -10.69 0.71
CA PRO A 40 -9.54 -11.47 1.14
C PRO A 40 -9.35 -12.07 2.53
N PRO A 41 -10.44 -12.54 3.16
CA PRO A 41 -10.33 -13.15 4.48
C PRO A 41 -9.26 -14.22 4.55
N ASN A 42 -8.43 -14.13 5.57
CA ASN A 42 -7.39 -15.12 5.91
C ASN A 42 -6.39 -15.42 4.79
N TYR A 43 -6.25 -14.53 3.82
CA TYR A 43 -5.34 -14.75 2.69
C TYR A 43 -3.89 -14.88 3.18
N PRO A 44 -3.20 -16.01 2.90
CA PRO A 44 -1.90 -16.26 3.51
C PRO A 44 -0.71 -15.81 2.68
N ASP A 45 -0.92 -15.42 1.42
CA ASP A 45 0.15 -15.33 0.44
C ASP A 45 0.62 -13.90 0.13
N TYR A 46 0.23 -12.91 0.94
CA TYR A 46 0.81 -11.59 0.78
C TYR A 46 2.32 -11.69 1.05
N PRO A 47 3.18 -11.18 0.13
CA PRO A 47 4.61 -11.43 0.26
C PRO A 47 5.25 -10.67 1.41
N GLU A 48 6.16 -11.34 2.11
CA GLU A 48 7.08 -10.65 3.01
C GLU A 48 8.06 -9.84 2.15
N HIS A 49 8.27 -8.59 2.52
CA HIS A 49 9.17 -7.72 1.75
C HIS A 49 9.76 -6.62 2.60
N ASP A 50 10.77 -5.95 2.07
CA ASP A 50 11.31 -4.72 2.62
C ASP A 50 11.55 -3.73 1.48
N HIS A 51 11.98 -2.55 1.82
CA HIS A 51 12.31 -1.50 0.86
C HIS A 51 13.78 -1.07 0.95
N ALA A 52 14.66 -2.00 1.31
CA ALA A 52 16.10 -1.70 1.40
C ALA A 52 16.65 -1.21 0.07
N SER A 53 16.14 -1.71 -1.05
CA SER A 53 16.66 -1.35 -2.37
C SER A 53 16.26 0.05 -2.83
N ASP A 54 15.09 0.54 -2.44
CA ASP A 54 14.60 1.86 -2.87
C ASP A 54 14.56 2.89 -1.74
N GLY A 55 14.83 2.48 -0.52
CA GLY A 55 14.93 3.38 0.62
C GLY A 55 13.61 3.96 1.11
N GLN A 56 12.48 3.41 0.71
CA GLN A 56 11.19 3.94 1.12
C GLN A 56 10.82 3.56 2.55
N GLU A 57 10.35 4.52 3.31
CA GLU A 57 9.57 4.24 4.51
C GLU A 57 8.11 4.12 4.11
N GLU A 58 7.35 3.32 4.84
CA GLU A 58 5.92 3.13 4.56
C GLU A 58 5.08 3.35 5.81
N VAL A 59 3.86 3.86 5.59
CA VAL A 59 2.84 3.95 6.63
C VAL A 59 1.63 3.16 6.18
N TYR A 60 1.12 2.32 7.06
CA TYR A 60 -0.09 1.54 6.83
C TYR A 60 -1.23 2.07 7.68
N SER A 61 -2.38 2.27 7.06
CA SER A 61 -3.62 2.72 7.70
C SER A 61 -4.75 1.81 7.25
N VAL A 62 -5.48 1.23 8.18
CA VAL A 62 -6.59 0.33 7.84
C VAL A 62 -7.83 1.14 7.51
N MET A 63 -8.41 0.88 6.35
CA MET A 63 -9.66 1.52 5.92
C MET A 63 -10.87 0.72 6.39
N ARG A 64 -10.78 -0.62 6.38
CA ARG A 64 -11.81 -1.51 6.93
C ARG A 64 -11.26 -2.91 7.13
N GLY A 65 -11.92 -3.67 7.98
CA GLY A 65 -11.47 -5.01 8.32
C GLY A 65 -10.41 -4.99 9.40
N SER A 66 -9.67 -6.08 9.51
CA SER A 66 -8.64 -6.22 10.52
C SER A 66 -7.62 -7.25 10.10
N GLY A 67 -6.51 -7.32 10.81
CA GLY A 67 -5.47 -8.28 10.54
C GLY A 67 -4.29 -8.06 11.46
N GLU A 68 -3.14 -8.53 11.02
CA GLU A 68 -1.88 -8.35 11.73
C GLU A 68 -0.77 -8.00 10.74
N LEU A 69 0.19 -7.23 11.21
CA LEU A 69 1.42 -6.97 10.49
C LEU A 69 2.54 -7.68 11.24
N ASP A 70 3.23 -8.59 10.56
CA ASP A 70 4.44 -9.20 11.09
C ASP A 70 5.62 -8.31 10.72
N VAL A 71 6.31 -7.79 11.74
CA VAL A 71 7.50 -6.95 11.55
C VAL A 71 8.66 -7.68 12.22
N GLU A 72 9.42 -8.42 11.42
CA GLU A 72 10.59 -9.17 11.87
C GLU A 72 10.27 -10.08 13.07
N GLY A 73 9.14 -10.78 13.00
CA GLY A 73 8.70 -11.72 14.02
C GLY A 73 7.78 -11.15 15.08
N GLU A 74 7.63 -9.83 15.14
CA GLU A 74 6.70 -9.19 16.07
C GLU A 74 5.36 -8.95 15.37
N ARG A 75 4.28 -9.38 16.01
CA ARG A 75 2.92 -9.23 15.46
C ARG A 75 2.25 -7.98 16.01
N ILE A 76 1.81 -7.12 15.12
CA ILE A 76 1.16 -5.86 15.45
C ILE A 76 -0.27 -5.93 14.94
N ALA A 77 -1.25 -5.68 15.82
CA ALA A 77 -2.65 -5.68 15.41
C ALA A 77 -2.94 -4.53 14.44
N LEU A 78 -3.63 -4.85 13.35
CA LEU A 78 -4.07 -3.86 12.37
C LEU A 78 -5.59 -3.70 12.47
N ASN A 79 -6.02 -2.48 12.73
CA ASN A 79 -7.43 -2.10 12.74
C ASN A 79 -7.50 -0.60 12.43
N PRO A 80 -8.71 -0.03 12.21
CA PRO A 80 -8.82 1.37 11.79
C PRO A 80 -8.25 2.41 12.76
N ASP A 81 -7.98 2.01 14.00
CA ASP A 81 -7.46 2.93 15.03
C ASP A 81 -5.95 2.88 15.18
N VAL A 82 -5.25 2.07 14.36
CA VAL A 82 -3.80 1.89 14.45
C VAL A 82 -3.12 2.38 13.19
N LEU A 83 -2.09 3.19 13.35
CA LEU A 83 -1.19 3.57 12.26
C LEU A 83 0.17 2.94 12.52
N VAL A 84 0.78 2.38 11.48
CA VAL A 84 2.10 1.75 11.61
C VAL A 84 3.05 2.35 10.58
N ARG A 85 4.22 2.79 11.05
CA ARG A 85 5.32 3.18 10.17
C ARG A 85 6.37 2.07 10.18
N VAL A 86 6.83 1.68 8.97
CA VAL A 86 7.89 0.68 8.83
C VAL A 86 9.04 1.31 8.05
N GLY A 87 10.26 1.24 8.60
CA GLY A 87 11.45 1.76 7.94
C GLY A 87 11.89 0.90 6.75
N PRO A 88 12.80 1.44 5.90
CA PRO A 88 13.12 0.82 4.62
C PRO A 88 13.69 -0.60 4.69
N GLY A 89 14.61 -0.85 5.59
CA GLY A 89 15.28 -2.14 5.68
C GLY A 89 14.58 -3.18 6.53
N VAL A 90 13.38 -2.88 7.01
CA VAL A 90 12.66 -3.74 7.93
C VAL A 90 11.69 -4.63 7.16
N LYS A 91 11.84 -5.95 7.30
CA LYS A 91 10.94 -6.91 6.64
C LYS A 91 9.59 -6.92 7.31
N ARG A 92 8.54 -6.95 6.49
CA ARG A 92 7.16 -7.00 6.98
C ARG A 92 6.32 -7.89 6.11
N LYS A 93 5.27 -8.45 6.71
CA LYS A 93 4.26 -9.23 6.01
C LYS A 93 2.89 -8.95 6.60
N ILE A 94 1.91 -8.75 5.73
CA ILE A 94 0.52 -8.48 6.14
C ILE A 94 -0.25 -9.79 6.18
N TYR A 95 -1.00 -10.00 7.26
CA TYR A 95 -1.90 -11.15 7.42
C TYR A 95 -3.32 -10.61 7.63
N PRO A 96 -4.21 -10.71 6.63
CA PRO A 96 -5.60 -10.29 6.85
C PRO A 96 -6.31 -11.24 7.81
N GLY A 97 -7.24 -10.70 8.56
CA GLY A 97 -8.07 -11.48 9.47
C GLY A 97 -9.27 -12.13 8.80
N ALA A 98 -10.19 -12.62 9.61
CA ALA A 98 -11.35 -13.38 9.14
C ALA A 98 -12.33 -12.58 8.28
N GLU A 99 -12.29 -11.25 8.37
CA GLU A 99 -13.18 -10.36 7.61
C GLU A 99 -12.50 -9.74 6.39
N GLY A 100 -11.25 -10.11 6.13
CA GLY A 100 -10.46 -9.45 5.12
C GLY A 100 -9.91 -8.13 5.61
N LEU A 101 -9.20 -7.43 4.73
CA LEU A 101 -8.50 -6.22 5.12
C LEU A 101 -8.35 -5.30 3.92
N ARG A 102 -8.78 -4.05 4.08
CA ARG A 102 -8.45 -2.99 3.12
C ARG A 102 -7.57 -1.99 3.82
N LEU A 103 -6.36 -1.79 3.31
CA LEU A 103 -5.48 -0.75 3.85
C LEU A 103 -5.03 0.26 2.81
N LEU A 104 -4.68 1.43 3.34
CA LEU A 104 -3.99 2.46 2.59
C LEU A 104 -2.51 2.36 2.96
N ALA A 105 -1.65 2.19 1.95
CA ALA A 105 -0.22 2.18 2.13
C ALA A 105 0.36 3.45 1.50
N LEU A 106 1.10 4.21 2.29
CA LEU A 106 1.78 5.42 1.85
C LEU A 106 3.29 5.18 1.92
N GLY A 107 4.03 5.67 0.93
CA GLY A 107 5.47 5.48 0.93
C GLY A 107 6.23 6.65 0.33
N GLY A 108 7.45 6.81 0.78
CA GLY A 108 8.34 7.85 0.26
C GLY A 108 9.76 7.62 0.77
N THR A 109 10.72 8.25 0.13
CA THR A 109 12.12 8.12 0.48
C THR A 109 12.56 9.37 1.24
N PRO A 110 12.99 9.23 2.50
CA PRO A 110 13.43 10.39 3.28
C PRO A 110 14.52 11.16 2.55
N GLY A 111 14.36 12.47 2.44
CA GLY A 111 15.38 13.35 1.87
C GLY A 111 15.57 13.26 0.37
N SER A 112 14.71 12.53 -0.34
CA SER A 112 14.81 12.35 -1.79
C SER A 112 13.46 12.50 -2.46
N ALA A 113 13.47 12.81 -3.76
CA ALA A 113 12.25 12.81 -4.54
C ALA A 113 11.71 11.39 -4.67
N TYR A 114 10.40 11.26 -4.61
CA TYR A 114 9.75 9.98 -4.82
C TYR A 114 9.96 9.49 -6.25
N GLN A 115 10.29 8.21 -6.40
CA GLN A 115 10.44 7.58 -7.71
C GLN A 115 9.30 6.58 -7.91
N ILE A 116 8.58 6.76 -9.01
CA ILE A 116 7.41 5.93 -9.32
C ILE A 116 7.87 4.54 -9.76
N ALA A 117 7.38 3.51 -9.05
CA ALA A 117 7.63 2.13 -9.46
C ALA A 117 6.78 1.79 -10.68
N GLU A 118 7.39 1.16 -11.66
CA GLU A 118 6.75 0.88 -12.94
C GLU A 118 5.45 0.09 -12.80
N PHE A 119 5.42 -0.92 -11.93
CA PHE A 119 4.22 -1.76 -11.78
C PHE A 119 3.03 -1.01 -11.18
N THR A 120 3.24 0.19 -10.64
CA THR A 120 2.17 1.01 -10.07
C THR A 120 1.59 2.01 -11.07
N GLN A 121 2.13 2.06 -12.28
CA GLN A 121 1.60 2.93 -13.35
C GLN A 121 0.36 2.32 -13.97
N LEU A 122 -0.49 3.17 -14.51
CA LEU A 122 -1.70 2.69 -15.22
C LEU A 122 -1.32 2.01 -16.51
N SER A 123 -2.13 1.02 -16.91
CA SER A 123 -1.97 0.34 -18.18
C SER A 123 -2.12 1.35 -19.32
N GLY A 124 -1.22 1.26 -20.30
CA GLY A 124 -1.23 2.16 -21.45
C GLY A 124 -0.47 3.45 -21.24
N GLU A 125 0.02 3.75 -20.03
CA GLU A 125 0.94 4.85 -19.83
C GLU A 125 2.29 4.51 -20.45
N THR A 126 2.87 5.49 -21.11
CA THR A 126 4.24 5.36 -21.61
C THR A 126 5.16 6.09 -20.65
N SER A 127 6.18 5.40 -20.24
CA SER A 127 7.20 5.98 -19.38
C SER A 127 8.13 6.91 -20.14
#